data_5895ddde51ec3c9a6e7283c28a735bb5
#
_entry.id   5895ddde51ec3c9a6e7283c28a735bb5
#
_cell.length_a   1.000
_cell.length_b   1.000
_cell.length_c   1.000
_cell.angle_alpha   90.00
_cell.angle_beta   90.00
_cell.angle_gamma   90.00
#
_symmetry.space_group_name_H-M   'P 1'
#
loop_
_entity.id
_entity.type
_entity.pdbx_description
1 polymer ?
#
loop_
_entity_poly.entity_id
_entity_poly.type
_entity_poly.pdbx_seq_one_letter_code
_entity_poly.pdbx_strand_id
1 'polypeptide(L)'
;MILRLSPQCLMTYQERGPGQPFGKPSPAVETKKTLQKTETRFLLFGDETDKGCRIQLNHVDTLQECGFNSSLPLVMIIHGWSVDGQLEGWIWQMVAALKSTPSRPVNVGLANWMSLAHHHYAIAVRNTRRAGQEVAALLQWLECHELTMGYSYQQGFLEKDGLDAAGPLFEGTSPSDRLSPDDADFVDAIHTFTREHMGLSVGIKQPIAHYDFYPNGGSFQPGCHFLELYKHIARHGLNAITQTIKCAHERSVHLFVDSLLHEGMQSTAYLCSDMDSFSQGLCLSCGKGRCNTLGYHVRQERHRKSKRLFLVTRAQSPFKVYHYQFKIQFINEIEKPVEPTFTMSLLGTKEEMQKIPITLGGGITSNKTYSFLITLDSDIGELVMIKFKWENSAVWANVWNTVQTIIPWSMGPHYSGLVLTTIRVKAGETQQRMTFCSENMDDPQLHPTQEKIFVKCKL
;
A
#
# COMPACT_ATOMS: atom_id res chain seq x y z
N MET A 1 11.37 1.30 -7.83
CA MET A 1 10.86 0.09 -8.51
C MET A 1 11.69 -1.10 -8.08
N ILE A 2 11.09 -2.21 -7.84
CA ILE A 2 11.73 -3.49 -7.56
C ILE A 2 11.43 -4.43 -8.72
N LEU A 3 12.45 -5.15 -9.20
CA LEU A 3 12.28 -6.23 -10.16
C LEU A 3 12.63 -7.54 -9.48
N ARG A 4 11.79 -8.54 -9.60
CA ARG A 4 12.03 -9.89 -9.11
C ARG A 4 12.08 -10.85 -10.28
N LEU A 5 13.20 -11.56 -10.41
CA LEU A 5 13.42 -12.57 -11.42
C LEU A 5 13.55 -13.92 -10.72
N SER A 6 12.67 -14.84 -11.04
CA SER A 6 12.82 -16.23 -10.67
C SER A 6 13.99 -16.86 -11.45
N PRO A 7 14.71 -17.86 -10.93
CA PRO A 7 15.84 -18.49 -11.61
C PRO A 7 15.42 -19.36 -12.83
N GLN A 8 14.29 -19.06 -13.43
CA GLN A 8 13.75 -19.78 -14.58
C GLN A 8 13.83 -18.88 -15.81
N CYS A 9 14.66 -19.26 -16.78
CA CYS A 9 14.95 -18.47 -17.97
C CYS A 9 13.77 -18.35 -18.94
N LEU A 10 13.49 -17.14 -19.44
CA LEU A 10 12.52 -16.85 -20.50
C LEU A 10 13.16 -16.99 -21.88
N MET A 11 12.79 -18.03 -22.63
CA MET A 11 12.92 -17.99 -24.08
C MET A 11 11.66 -17.40 -24.69
N THR A 12 11.78 -16.28 -25.36
CA THR A 12 10.86 -15.93 -26.43
C THR A 12 11.08 -16.88 -27.59
N TYR A 13 10.27 -17.89 -27.66
CA TYR A 13 10.18 -18.76 -28.84
C TYR A 13 9.52 -17.95 -29.96
N GLN A 14 10.30 -17.43 -30.87
CA GLN A 14 9.81 -17.11 -32.20
C GLN A 14 9.47 -18.41 -32.88
N GLU A 15 8.16 -18.75 -33.00
CA GLU A 15 7.66 -19.86 -33.75
C GLU A 15 8.20 -19.78 -35.17
N ARG A 16 9.22 -20.62 -35.49
CA ARG A 16 9.55 -20.95 -36.87
C ARG A 16 8.64 -22.08 -37.28
N GLY A 17 7.87 -21.84 -38.32
CA GLY A 17 7.08 -22.86 -38.97
C GLY A 17 7.93 -24.09 -39.38
N PRO A 18 7.36 -25.29 -39.48
CA PRO A 18 8.08 -26.49 -39.79
C PRO A 18 8.57 -26.50 -41.26
N GLY A 19 9.88 -26.62 -41.45
CA GLY A 19 10.45 -27.02 -42.74
C GLY A 19 11.37 -26.06 -43.45
N GLN A 20 12.51 -25.65 -42.85
CA GLN A 20 13.65 -25.18 -43.65
C GLN A 20 14.94 -25.92 -43.27
N PRO A 21 15.72 -26.42 -44.26
CA PRO A 21 16.96 -27.13 -44.01
C PRO A 21 18.09 -26.20 -43.60
N PHE A 22 19.01 -26.74 -42.82
CA PHE A 22 20.23 -26.06 -42.35
C PHE A 22 21.04 -25.48 -43.53
N GLY A 23 21.02 -24.16 -43.68
CA GLY A 23 21.96 -23.41 -44.52
C GLY A 23 23.29 -23.24 -43.77
N LYS A 24 24.40 -23.39 -44.47
CA LYS A 24 25.77 -23.19 -43.98
C LYS A 24 25.92 -21.79 -43.37
N PRO A 25 26.71 -21.61 -42.29
CA PRO A 25 26.92 -20.31 -41.68
C PRO A 25 27.63 -19.38 -42.66
N SER A 26 27.01 -18.25 -42.94
CA SER A 26 27.64 -17.14 -43.64
C SER A 26 28.70 -16.49 -42.73
N PRO A 27 29.84 -15.99 -43.26
CA PRO A 27 30.91 -15.46 -42.46
C PRO A 27 30.43 -14.26 -41.66
N ALA A 28 30.77 -14.28 -40.37
CA ALA A 28 30.42 -13.24 -39.41
C ALA A 28 30.90 -11.87 -39.90
N VAL A 29 29.98 -10.97 -40.17
CA VAL A 29 30.26 -9.55 -40.22
C VAL A 29 30.55 -9.13 -38.77
N GLU A 30 31.84 -8.99 -38.46
CA GLU A 30 32.34 -8.27 -37.27
C GLU A 30 31.85 -6.82 -37.31
N THR A 31 30.62 -6.59 -36.88
CA THR A 31 30.28 -5.24 -36.44
C THR A 31 31.03 -5.01 -35.13
N LYS A 32 32.10 -4.24 -35.17
CA LYS A 32 32.68 -3.59 -33.99
C LYS A 32 31.57 -2.82 -33.26
N LYS A 33 30.82 -3.51 -32.38
CA LYS A 33 30.03 -2.86 -31.36
C LYS A 33 31.00 -2.13 -30.46
N THR A 34 31.21 -0.84 -30.71
CA THR A 34 31.80 0.07 -29.75
C THR A 34 31.08 -0.19 -28.43
N LEU A 35 31.82 -0.73 -27.43
CA LEU A 35 31.27 -0.94 -26.07
C LEU A 35 30.83 0.44 -25.57
N GLN A 36 29.53 0.72 -25.69
CA GLN A 36 28.97 1.95 -25.18
C GLN A 36 29.04 1.83 -23.66
N LYS A 37 29.89 2.63 -23.03
CA LYS A 37 30.07 2.66 -21.56
C LYS A 37 28.71 2.89 -20.92
N THR A 38 28.22 1.91 -20.17
CA THR A 38 26.96 2.04 -19.44
C THR A 38 27.06 3.15 -18.42
N GLU A 39 26.03 3.99 -18.32
CA GLU A 39 25.94 5.05 -17.32
C GLU A 39 25.30 4.56 -16.01
N THR A 40 24.51 3.49 -16.09
CA THR A 40 23.99 2.78 -14.91
C THR A 40 25.08 1.86 -14.36
N ARG A 41 25.32 1.96 -13.06
CA ARG A 41 26.20 1.07 -12.31
C ARG A 41 25.39 -0.02 -11.65
N PHE A 42 25.77 -1.27 -11.88
CA PHE A 42 25.11 -2.40 -11.24
C PHE A 42 25.93 -2.90 -10.06
N LEU A 43 25.29 -2.99 -8.90
CA LEU A 43 25.90 -3.47 -7.67
C LEU A 43 25.16 -4.73 -7.22
N LEU A 44 25.91 -5.71 -6.72
CA LEU A 44 25.38 -6.90 -6.05
C LEU A 44 25.79 -6.88 -4.58
N PHE A 45 24.88 -7.25 -3.69
CA PHE A 45 25.13 -7.26 -2.25
C PHE A 45 25.34 -8.69 -1.77
N GLY A 46 26.60 -9.07 -1.53
CA GLY A 46 27.01 -10.32 -0.89
C GLY A 46 26.93 -10.27 0.64
N ASP A 47 27.23 -11.36 1.30
CA ASP A 47 27.17 -11.43 2.77
C ASP A 47 28.25 -10.59 3.48
N GLU A 48 29.36 -10.33 2.81
CA GLU A 48 30.52 -9.66 3.40
C GLU A 48 30.68 -8.17 3.03
N THR A 49 29.82 -7.61 2.15
CA THR A 49 30.04 -6.26 1.65
C THR A 49 28.84 -5.33 1.86
N ASP A 50 28.96 -4.42 2.84
CA ASP A 50 27.98 -3.34 3.05
C ASP A 50 27.94 -2.29 1.92
N LYS A 51 28.93 -2.31 1.00
CA LYS A 51 29.08 -1.30 -0.06
C LYS A 51 28.58 -1.73 -1.44
N GLY A 52 28.18 -2.98 -1.60
CA GLY A 52 27.84 -3.57 -2.88
C GLY A 52 29.07 -3.78 -3.80
N CYS A 53 29.16 -4.96 -4.38
CA CYS A 53 30.18 -5.36 -5.34
C CYS A 53 29.72 -4.98 -6.75
N ARG A 54 30.61 -4.37 -7.56
CA ARG A 54 30.26 -3.91 -8.90
C ARG A 54 30.27 -5.05 -9.90
N ILE A 55 29.12 -5.35 -10.52
CA ILE A 55 29.04 -6.24 -11.68
C ILE A 55 29.10 -5.46 -13.00
N GLN A 56 29.72 -6.05 -14.00
CA GLN A 56 29.89 -5.45 -15.32
C GLN A 56 29.24 -6.33 -16.39
N LEU A 57 28.48 -5.68 -17.26
CA LEU A 57 27.84 -6.36 -18.38
C LEU A 57 28.89 -7.06 -19.25
N ASN A 58 28.65 -8.31 -19.63
CA ASN A 58 29.54 -9.18 -20.40
C ASN A 58 30.86 -9.61 -19.69
N HIS A 59 30.97 -9.40 -18.39
CA HIS A 59 32.08 -9.82 -17.56
C HIS A 59 31.64 -10.80 -16.47
N VAL A 60 31.67 -12.09 -16.77
CA VAL A 60 31.19 -13.18 -15.87
C VAL A 60 32.02 -13.30 -14.61
N ASP A 61 33.33 -13.05 -14.73
CA ASP A 61 34.26 -12.96 -13.63
C ASP A 61 33.71 -12.07 -12.49
N THR A 62 33.14 -10.92 -12.86
CA THR A 62 32.58 -10.00 -11.86
C THR A 62 31.33 -10.55 -11.13
N LEU A 63 30.56 -11.45 -11.73
CA LEU A 63 29.46 -12.12 -11.05
C LEU A 63 29.96 -13.11 -9.99
N GLN A 64 31.00 -13.88 -10.35
CA GLN A 64 31.62 -14.85 -9.45
C GLN A 64 32.32 -14.16 -8.28
N GLU A 65 33.10 -13.11 -8.56
CA GLU A 65 33.79 -12.29 -7.55
C GLU A 65 32.79 -11.64 -6.58
N CYS A 66 31.62 -11.22 -7.07
CA CYS A 66 30.56 -10.62 -6.25
C CYS A 66 29.66 -11.64 -5.55
N GLY A 67 29.89 -12.95 -5.71
CA GLY A 67 29.14 -13.99 -5.04
C GLY A 67 27.70 -14.20 -5.57
N PHE A 68 27.48 -13.94 -6.88
CA PHE A 68 26.19 -14.21 -7.50
C PHE A 68 25.89 -15.71 -7.49
N ASN A 69 24.72 -16.09 -6.98
CA ASN A 69 24.27 -17.47 -6.95
C ASN A 69 23.12 -17.67 -7.97
N SER A 70 23.42 -18.33 -9.08
CA SER A 70 22.47 -18.56 -10.17
C SER A 70 21.26 -19.44 -9.78
N SER A 71 21.34 -20.19 -8.66
CA SER A 71 20.22 -20.97 -8.16
C SER A 71 19.19 -20.17 -7.37
N LEU A 72 19.48 -18.90 -7.06
CA LEU A 72 18.61 -18.01 -6.28
C LEU A 72 17.95 -16.96 -7.17
N PRO A 73 16.71 -16.56 -6.85
CA PRO A 73 16.06 -15.42 -7.49
C PRO A 73 16.91 -14.14 -7.38
N LEU A 74 16.83 -13.27 -8.38
CA LEU A 74 17.41 -11.94 -8.34
C LEU A 74 16.34 -10.91 -8.01
N VAL A 75 16.58 -10.10 -6.99
CA VAL A 75 15.78 -8.89 -6.66
C VAL A 75 16.63 -7.68 -6.99
N MET A 76 16.22 -6.92 -8.02
CA MET A 76 16.92 -5.71 -8.47
C MET A 76 16.18 -4.47 -7.97
N ILE A 77 16.84 -3.67 -7.14
CA ILE A 77 16.37 -2.37 -6.68
C ILE A 77 16.70 -1.33 -7.73
N ILE A 78 15.74 -0.51 -8.14
CA ILE A 78 15.95 0.62 -9.06
C ILE A 78 15.46 1.88 -8.36
N HIS A 79 16.40 2.77 -8.00
CA HIS A 79 16.06 4.00 -7.28
C HIS A 79 15.35 5.03 -8.18
N GLY A 80 14.79 6.08 -7.57
CA GLY A 80 14.10 7.16 -8.24
C GLY A 80 15.01 8.31 -8.67
N TRP A 81 14.38 9.44 -9.04
CA TRP A 81 15.06 10.70 -9.27
C TRP A 81 15.68 11.23 -7.98
N SER A 82 16.85 11.87 -8.09
CA SER A 82 17.58 12.43 -6.96
C SER A 82 17.89 13.90 -7.19
N VAL A 83 17.55 14.74 -6.21
CA VAL A 83 17.82 16.19 -6.24
C VAL A 83 19.26 16.50 -5.85
N ASP A 84 19.80 15.78 -4.87
CA ASP A 84 21.12 16.03 -4.27
C ASP A 84 22.23 15.13 -4.81
N GLY A 85 21.90 14.18 -5.69
CA GLY A 85 22.87 13.25 -6.28
C GLY A 85 23.33 12.15 -5.31
N GLN A 86 22.61 11.95 -4.21
CA GLN A 86 22.91 10.92 -3.23
C GLN A 86 21.91 9.77 -3.30
N LEU A 87 22.37 8.58 -2.93
CA LEU A 87 21.50 7.42 -2.75
C LEU A 87 20.75 7.57 -1.42
N GLU A 88 19.44 7.34 -1.48
CA GLU A 88 18.56 7.46 -0.32
C GLU A 88 18.81 6.33 0.68
N GLY A 89 18.67 6.66 1.98
CA GLY A 89 18.93 5.71 3.07
C GLY A 89 18.02 4.48 3.05
N TRP A 90 16.82 4.59 2.48
CA TRP A 90 15.88 3.47 2.36
C TRP A 90 16.41 2.30 1.49
N ILE A 91 17.35 2.58 0.56
CA ILE A 91 17.96 1.53 -0.28
C ILE A 91 18.68 0.51 0.60
N TRP A 92 19.45 0.99 1.57
CA TRP A 92 20.18 0.13 2.51
C TRP A 92 19.24 -0.64 3.44
N GLN A 93 18.13 -0.02 3.87
CA GLN A 93 17.08 -0.70 4.64
C GLN A 93 16.44 -1.83 3.82
N MET A 94 16.16 -1.58 2.54
CA MET A 94 15.60 -2.58 1.63
C MET A 94 16.59 -3.74 1.41
N VAL A 95 17.86 -3.46 1.16
CA VAL A 95 18.91 -4.48 1.03
C VAL A 95 18.97 -5.33 2.29
N ALA A 96 19.04 -4.69 3.46
CA ALA A 96 19.09 -5.40 4.74
C ALA A 96 17.86 -6.28 4.97
N ALA A 97 16.64 -5.77 4.67
CA ALA A 97 15.41 -6.52 4.80
C ALA A 97 15.35 -7.75 3.89
N LEU A 98 15.73 -7.60 2.61
CA LEU A 98 15.79 -8.71 1.66
C LEU A 98 16.79 -9.80 2.08
N LYS A 99 17.92 -9.40 2.63
CA LYS A 99 18.96 -10.34 3.11
C LYS A 99 18.61 -10.98 4.44
N SER A 100 17.79 -10.32 5.28
CA SER A 100 17.39 -10.85 6.60
C SER A 100 16.29 -11.90 6.55
N THR A 101 15.80 -12.29 5.36
CA THR A 101 14.72 -13.27 5.20
C THR A 101 15.29 -14.67 4.88
N PRO A 102 15.69 -15.48 5.88
CA PRO A 102 16.39 -16.74 5.67
C PRO A 102 15.53 -17.80 4.97
N SER A 103 14.21 -17.72 5.12
CA SER A 103 13.25 -18.64 4.49
C SER A 103 13.21 -18.51 2.96
N ARG A 104 13.71 -17.41 2.40
CA ARG A 104 13.71 -17.09 0.96
C ARG A 104 14.99 -16.35 0.55
N PRO A 105 16.13 -17.03 0.49
CA PRO A 105 17.37 -16.41 0.05
C PRO A 105 17.25 -15.90 -1.38
N VAL A 106 17.78 -14.69 -1.63
CA VAL A 106 17.77 -14.03 -2.94
C VAL A 106 19.11 -13.37 -3.22
N ASN A 107 19.46 -13.24 -4.49
CA ASN A 107 20.48 -12.27 -4.92
C ASN A 107 19.87 -10.87 -4.81
N VAL A 108 20.55 -9.93 -4.17
CA VAL A 108 20.11 -8.54 -4.06
C VAL A 108 20.99 -7.65 -4.91
N GLY A 109 20.39 -7.00 -5.91
CA GLY A 109 21.09 -6.08 -6.79
C GLY A 109 20.56 -4.65 -6.71
N LEU A 110 21.37 -3.68 -7.08
CA LEU A 110 21.00 -2.26 -7.24
C LEU A 110 21.41 -1.77 -8.62
N ALA A 111 20.46 -1.27 -9.39
CA ALA A 111 20.71 -0.49 -10.59
C ALA A 111 20.84 0.99 -10.18
N ASN A 112 22.08 1.42 -10.00
CA ASN A 112 22.42 2.80 -9.67
C ASN A 112 22.58 3.62 -10.95
N TRP A 113 21.51 4.33 -11.34
CA TRP A 113 21.48 5.22 -12.50
C TRP A 113 21.63 6.70 -12.14
N MET A 114 22.29 7.01 -11.01
CA MET A 114 22.44 8.36 -10.45
C MET A 114 23.01 9.36 -11.47
N SER A 115 23.95 8.96 -12.31
CA SER A 115 24.52 9.82 -13.37
C SER A 115 23.46 10.31 -14.37
N LEU A 116 22.36 9.56 -14.55
CA LEU A 116 21.22 9.90 -15.40
C LEU A 116 20.07 10.51 -14.61
N ALA A 117 19.94 10.14 -13.32
CA ALA A 117 18.86 10.58 -12.43
C ALA A 117 19.12 11.97 -11.82
N HIS A 118 20.37 12.33 -11.55
CA HIS A 118 20.74 13.61 -10.96
C HIS A 118 20.83 14.72 -12.02
N HIS A 119 19.66 15.05 -12.58
CA HIS A 119 19.43 16.12 -13.54
C HIS A 119 18.13 16.83 -13.21
N HIS A 120 17.89 17.98 -13.85
CA HIS A 120 16.57 18.58 -13.82
C HIS A 120 15.50 17.52 -14.19
N TYR A 121 14.39 17.50 -13.45
CA TYR A 121 13.38 16.43 -13.50
C TYR A 121 12.98 16.02 -14.92
N ALA A 122 12.65 17.00 -15.80
CA ALA A 122 12.26 16.71 -17.18
C ALA A 122 13.37 16.02 -18.01
N ILE A 123 14.65 16.23 -17.66
CA ILE A 123 15.78 15.53 -18.29
C ILE A 123 15.90 14.13 -17.72
N ALA A 124 15.79 13.98 -16.39
CA ALA A 124 15.80 12.67 -15.73
C ALA A 124 14.68 11.77 -16.24
N VAL A 125 13.47 12.31 -16.47
CA VAL A 125 12.35 11.57 -17.10
C VAL A 125 12.73 11.04 -18.48
N ARG A 126 13.40 11.82 -19.34
CA ARG A 126 13.89 11.30 -20.63
C ARG A 126 14.96 10.23 -20.48
N ASN A 127 15.80 10.38 -19.47
CA ASN A 127 16.90 9.45 -19.19
C ASN A 127 16.41 8.10 -18.65
N THR A 128 15.16 8.00 -18.12
CA THR A 128 14.61 6.71 -17.66
C THR A 128 14.60 5.65 -18.76
N ARG A 129 14.37 6.05 -20.03
CA ARG A 129 14.42 5.12 -21.17
C ARG A 129 15.79 4.49 -21.32
N ARG A 130 16.85 5.29 -21.19
CA ARG A 130 18.23 4.80 -21.27
C ARG A 130 18.56 3.87 -20.10
N ALA A 131 18.23 4.31 -18.88
CA ALA A 131 18.43 3.48 -17.70
C ALA A 131 17.66 2.14 -17.82
N GLY A 132 16.42 2.17 -18.31
CA GLY A 132 15.62 0.96 -18.56
C GLY A 132 16.27 0.03 -19.61
N GLN A 133 16.81 0.58 -20.70
CA GLN A 133 17.52 -0.21 -21.71
C GLN A 133 18.79 -0.87 -21.15
N GLU A 134 19.53 -0.16 -20.29
CA GLU A 134 20.74 -0.70 -19.65
C GLU A 134 20.39 -1.81 -18.63
N VAL A 135 19.30 -1.64 -17.87
CA VAL A 135 18.77 -2.69 -16.98
C VAL A 135 18.32 -3.91 -17.79
N ALA A 136 17.55 -3.71 -18.87
CA ALA A 136 17.11 -4.80 -19.73
C ALA A 136 18.28 -5.57 -20.35
N ALA A 137 19.33 -4.86 -20.77
CA ALA A 137 20.55 -5.48 -21.31
C ALA A 137 21.27 -6.35 -20.26
N LEU A 138 21.33 -5.88 -18.99
CA LEU A 138 21.89 -6.71 -17.90
C LEU A 138 21.05 -7.97 -17.69
N LEU A 139 19.73 -7.84 -17.61
CA LEU A 139 18.85 -8.97 -17.35
C LEU A 139 18.94 -10.01 -18.49
N GLN A 140 18.90 -9.56 -19.74
CA GLN A 140 19.08 -10.42 -20.90
C GLN A 140 20.45 -11.13 -20.91
N TRP A 141 21.50 -10.42 -20.52
CA TRP A 141 22.82 -11.02 -20.42
C TRP A 141 22.89 -12.09 -19.32
N LEU A 142 22.30 -11.85 -18.16
CA LEU A 142 22.21 -12.84 -17.08
C LEU A 142 21.44 -14.07 -17.53
N GLU A 143 20.29 -13.92 -18.20
CA GLU A 143 19.50 -15.00 -18.76
C GLU A 143 20.28 -15.85 -19.77
N CYS A 144 20.97 -15.21 -20.72
CA CYS A 144 21.75 -15.93 -21.75
C CYS A 144 22.96 -16.67 -21.18
N HIS A 145 23.49 -16.22 -20.04
CA HIS A 145 24.70 -16.82 -19.47
C HIS A 145 24.40 -18.10 -18.68
N GLU A 146 23.27 -18.18 -18.03
CA GLU A 146 22.80 -19.44 -17.39
C GLU A 146 22.59 -20.56 -18.40
N LEU A 147 22.25 -20.25 -19.65
CA LEU A 147 22.05 -21.22 -20.75
C LEU A 147 23.32 -21.94 -21.16
N THR A 148 24.48 -21.26 -21.08
CA THR A 148 25.77 -21.86 -21.45
C THR A 148 26.33 -22.82 -20.39
N MET A 149 25.78 -22.79 -19.17
CA MET A 149 26.22 -23.63 -18.04
C MET A 149 25.42 -24.94 -17.89
N GLY A 150 24.52 -25.28 -18.80
CA GLY A 150 23.90 -26.60 -18.90
C GLY A 150 22.71 -26.86 -17.97
N TYR A 151 22.03 -25.85 -17.49
CA TYR A 151 20.80 -25.99 -16.69
C TYR A 151 19.55 -26.07 -17.57
N SER A 152 18.63 -26.98 -17.23
CA SER A 152 17.40 -27.23 -17.97
C SER A 152 16.39 -26.11 -17.81
N TYR A 153 15.80 -25.70 -18.93
CA TYR A 153 14.83 -24.62 -19.04
C TYR A 153 13.53 -24.85 -18.29
N GLN A 154 13.16 -23.90 -17.47
CA GLN A 154 11.76 -23.58 -17.16
C GLN A 154 11.55 -22.07 -17.33
N GLN A 155 10.39 -21.66 -17.85
CA GLN A 155 10.05 -20.28 -18.17
C GLN A 155 10.14 -19.38 -16.92
N GLY A 156 11.05 -18.39 -16.91
CA GLY A 156 11.24 -17.47 -15.79
C GLY A 156 10.02 -16.58 -15.56
N PHE A 157 9.78 -16.20 -14.32
CA PHE A 157 8.71 -15.30 -13.92
C PHE A 157 9.28 -13.94 -13.56
N LEU A 158 8.86 -12.89 -14.28
CA LEU A 158 9.24 -11.50 -14.01
C LEU A 158 8.12 -10.78 -13.26
N GLU A 159 8.48 -10.20 -12.14
CA GLU A 159 7.60 -9.36 -11.34
C GLU A 159 8.16 -7.95 -11.20
N LYS A 160 7.29 -6.94 -11.24
CA LYS A 160 7.63 -5.53 -11.04
C LYS A 160 6.78 -4.93 -9.94
N ASP A 161 7.43 -4.35 -8.92
CA ASP A 161 6.78 -3.61 -7.86
C ASP A 161 7.03 -2.11 -8.04
N GLY A 162 5.99 -1.33 -8.29
CA GLY A 162 6.03 0.11 -8.35
C GLY A 162 5.83 0.73 -6.98
N LEU A 163 6.86 1.39 -6.42
CA LEU A 163 6.77 2.03 -5.10
C LEU A 163 6.58 3.53 -5.29
N ASP A 164 5.33 3.98 -5.26
CA ASP A 164 4.85 5.34 -5.53
C ASP A 164 5.45 5.92 -6.81
N ALA A 165 5.25 5.20 -7.93
CA ALA A 165 5.80 5.56 -9.22
C ALA A 165 5.48 7.01 -9.60
N ALA A 166 6.45 7.71 -10.23
CA ALA A 166 6.35 9.13 -10.53
C ALA A 166 5.11 9.48 -11.38
N GLY A 167 4.39 10.53 -10.99
CA GLY A 167 3.22 11.06 -11.68
C GLY A 167 3.55 12.13 -12.73
N PRO A 168 4.26 13.20 -12.39
CA PRO A 168 4.54 14.29 -13.32
C PRO A 168 5.23 13.79 -14.59
N LEU A 169 4.72 14.16 -15.75
CA LEU A 169 5.14 13.74 -17.10
C LEU A 169 4.90 12.26 -17.45
N PHE A 170 4.35 11.45 -16.53
CA PHE A 170 3.95 10.06 -16.79
C PHE A 170 2.42 9.88 -16.73
N GLU A 171 1.71 10.70 -15.96
CA GLU A 171 0.25 10.67 -15.86
C GLU A 171 -0.39 10.88 -17.24
N GLY A 172 -1.32 9.99 -17.63
CA GLY A 172 -2.03 10.07 -18.90
C GLY A 172 -1.21 9.68 -20.15
N THR A 173 0.08 9.30 -19.98
CA THR A 173 0.89 8.81 -21.11
C THR A 173 0.47 7.40 -21.53
N SER A 174 0.95 6.97 -22.71
CA SER A 174 0.68 5.62 -23.19
C SER A 174 1.31 4.55 -22.28
N PRO A 175 0.80 3.32 -22.23
CA PRO A 175 1.40 2.22 -21.46
C PRO A 175 2.87 1.98 -21.77
N SER A 176 3.32 2.22 -23.01
CA SER A 176 4.73 2.09 -23.41
C SER A 176 5.68 3.14 -22.79
N ASP A 177 5.13 4.20 -22.23
CA ASP A 177 5.90 5.32 -21.67
C ASP A 177 5.86 5.42 -20.14
N ARG A 178 5.16 4.51 -19.49
CA ARG A 178 5.02 4.40 -18.05
C ARG A 178 4.93 2.94 -17.62
N LEU A 179 4.98 2.68 -16.31
CA LEU A 179 4.70 1.34 -15.79
C LEU A 179 3.26 0.91 -16.16
N SER A 180 3.12 -0.34 -16.64
CA SER A 180 1.84 -0.92 -17.05
C SER A 180 1.80 -2.43 -16.74
N PRO A 181 0.60 -3.05 -16.69
CA PRO A 181 0.49 -4.49 -16.47
C PRO A 181 1.21 -5.34 -17.53
N ASP A 182 1.42 -4.78 -18.74
CA ASP A 182 2.04 -5.51 -19.85
C ASP A 182 3.57 -5.56 -19.76
N ASP A 183 4.18 -4.88 -18.77
CA ASP A 183 5.63 -4.78 -18.63
C ASP A 183 6.29 -6.00 -17.99
N ALA A 184 5.50 -6.89 -17.38
CA ALA A 184 6.00 -8.07 -16.70
C ALA A 184 4.91 -9.14 -16.57
N ASP A 185 5.30 -10.34 -16.15
CA ASP A 185 4.34 -11.40 -15.85
C ASP A 185 3.36 -11.00 -14.76
N PHE A 186 3.84 -10.25 -13.80
CA PHE A 186 3.03 -9.65 -12.77
C PHE A 186 3.56 -8.25 -12.43
N VAL A 187 2.64 -7.31 -12.24
CA VAL A 187 2.94 -5.93 -11.84
C VAL A 187 2.01 -5.55 -10.71
N ASP A 188 2.55 -5.02 -9.63
CA ASP A 188 1.78 -4.33 -8.59
C ASP A 188 2.36 -2.94 -8.31
N ALA A 189 1.57 -2.10 -7.68
CA ALA A 189 1.99 -0.75 -7.34
C ALA A 189 1.42 -0.31 -5.99
N ILE A 190 2.23 0.38 -5.19
CA ILE A 190 1.85 0.98 -3.92
C ILE A 190 1.86 2.50 -4.10
N HIS A 191 0.69 3.12 -4.02
CA HIS A 191 0.47 4.55 -4.24
C HIS A 191 0.30 5.26 -2.90
N THR A 192 1.26 6.08 -2.50
CA THR A 192 1.25 6.72 -1.18
C THR A 192 1.17 8.24 -1.22
N PHE A 193 1.49 8.89 -2.35
CA PHE A 193 1.39 10.34 -2.49
C PHE A 193 0.90 10.77 -3.88
N THR A 194 -0.35 10.41 -4.21
CA THR A 194 -0.94 10.61 -5.54
C THR A 194 -1.98 11.71 -5.60
N ARG A 195 -2.53 12.17 -4.45
CA ARG A 195 -3.50 13.27 -4.43
C ARG A 195 -2.80 14.61 -4.33
N GLU A 196 -3.28 15.58 -5.11
CA GLU A 196 -2.82 16.96 -5.03
C GLU A 196 -3.19 17.56 -3.68
N HIS A 197 -2.18 17.92 -2.92
CA HIS A 197 -2.31 18.80 -1.79
C HIS A 197 -1.52 20.07 -2.09
N MET A 198 -2.20 21.22 -2.10
CA MET A 198 -1.60 22.50 -2.48
C MET A 198 -0.97 22.50 -3.89
N GLY A 199 -1.56 21.74 -4.83
CA GLY A 199 -1.04 21.62 -6.20
C GLY A 199 0.17 20.69 -6.37
N LEU A 200 0.56 19.93 -5.33
CA LEU A 200 1.70 19.03 -5.36
C LEU A 200 1.24 17.56 -5.25
N SER A 201 1.62 16.75 -6.21
CA SER A 201 1.61 15.29 -6.12
C SER A 201 2.87 14.76 -6.78
N VAL A 202 3.46 13.72 -6.22
CA VAL A 202 4.67 13.08 -6.75
C VAL A 202 4.34 11.78 -7.44
N GLY A 203 3.45 10.98 -6.84
CA GLY A 203 3.04 9.68 -7.36
C GLY A 203 1.98 9.78 -8.45
N ILE A 204 2.00 8.81 -9.38
CA ILE A 204 0.99 8.65 -10.44
C ILE A 204 -0.37 8.25 -9.84
N LYS A 205 -1.47 8.88 -10.28
CA LYS A 205 -2.82 8.65 -9.73
C LYS A 205 -3.54 7.50 -10.41
N GLN A 206 -3.33 7.38 -11.72
CA GLN A 206 -4.01 6.34 -12.51
C GLN A 206 -3.50 4.95 -12.12
N PRO A 207 -4.35 3.92 -12.22
CA PRO A 207 -3.91 2.55 -12.09
C PRO A 207 -2.87 2.20 -13.17
N ILE A 208 -1.79 1.53 -12.76
CA ILE A 208 -0.63 1.20 -13.61
C ILE A 208 -0.19 -0.25 -13.48
N ALA A 209 -0.94 -1.07 -12.74
CA ALA A 209 -0.55 -2.41 -12.35
C ALA A 209 -1.71 -3.40 -12.47
N HIS A 210 -1.48 -4.71 -12.28
CA HIS A 210 -2.54 -5.70 -12.07
C HIS A 210 -3.27 -5.43 -10.74
N TYR A 211 -2.49 -5.05 -9.70
CA TYR A 211 -3.00 -4.58 -8.41
C TYR A 211 -2.38 -3.24 -8.04
N ASP A 212 -3.21 -2.26 -7.84
CA ASP A 212 -2.83 -0.92 -7.39
C ASP A 212 -3.31 -0.71 -5.96
N PHE A 213 -2.38 -0.65 -5.01
CA PHE A 213 -2.65 -0.45 -3.59
C PHE A 213 -2.64 1.03 -3.24
N TYR A 214 -3.68 1.49 -2.57
CA TYR A 214 -3.83 2.88 -2.11
C TYR A 214 -3.91 2.94 -0.57
N PRO A 215 -2.79 2.81 0.15
CA PRO A 215 -2.77 3.00 1.60
C PRO A 215 -3.27 4.39 1.97
N ASN A 216 -4.23 4.47 2.90
CA ASN A 216 -4.83 5.71 3.35
C ASN A 216 -5.37 6.59 2.19
N GLY A 217 -5.81 5.93 1.11
CA GLY A 217 -6.33 6.57 -0.10
C GLY A 217 -5.27 7.15 -1.03
N GLY A 218 -3.99 6.80 -0.86
CA GLY A 218 -2.87 7.32 -1.65
C GLY A 218 -2.62 8.81 -1.46
N SER A 219 -2.97 9.35 -0.29
CA SER A 219 -2.85 10.78 0.01
C SER A 219 -2.01 11.01 1.27
N PHE A 220 -2.65 11.40 2.38
CA PHE A 220 -1.94 11.58 3.64
C PHE A 220 -1.53 10.26 4.24
N GLN A 221 -0.25 10.16 4.59
CA GLN A 221 0.24 9.01 5.30
C GLN A 221 0.36 9.34 6.80
N PRO A 222 -0.19 8.49 7.70
CA PRO A 222 -0.08 8.71 9.14
C PRO A 222 1.39 8.88 9.56
N GLY A 223 1.65 9.83 10.46
CA GLY A 223 3.00 10.15 10.93
C GLY A 223 3.83 11.04 10.02
N CYS A 224 3.35 11.42 8.83
CA CYS A 224 4.03 12.37 7.94
C CYS A 224 3.58 13.84 8.15
N HIS A 225 3.19 14.20 9.35
CA HIS A 225 2.98 15.57 9.92
C HIS A 225 2.31 16.64 9.04
N PHE A 226 1.45 16.25 8.10
CA PHE A 226 0.81 17.21 7.21
C PHE A 226 -0.15 18.16 7.94
N LEU A 227 -0.81 17.72 9.01
CA LEU A 227 -1.69 18.56 9.83
C LEU A 227 -0.92 19.60 10.67
N GLU A 228 0.34 19.36 10.97
CA GLU A 228 1.24 20.30 11.65
C GLU A 228 2.08 21.14 10.69
N LEU A 229 1.90 20.95 9.37
CA LEU A 229 2.69 21.65 8.35
C LEU A 229 2.66 23.17 8.55
N TYR A 230 1.53 23.73 8.96
CA TYR A 230 1.41 25.16 9.27
C TYR A 230 2.31 25.58 10.43
N LYS A 231 2.39 24.78 11.49
CA LYS A 231 3.27 25.01 12.63
C LYS A 231 4.74 24.75 12.27
N HIS A 232 4.98 23.73 11.41
CA HIS A 232 6.32 23.39 10.93
C HIS A 232 6.86 24.41 9.92
N ILE A 233 6.04 24.92 8.99
CA ILE A 233 6.42 25.99 8.06
C ILE A 233 6.81 27.25 8.85
N ALA A 234 6.06 27.57 9.89
CA ALA A 234 6.37 28.72 10.75
C ALA A 234 7.72 28.57 11.49
N ARG A 235 8.18 27.33 11.74
CA ARG A 235 9.44 27.04 12.45
C ARG A 235 10.61 26.71 11.53
N HIS A 236 10.36 26.06 10.39
CA HIS A 236 11.39 25.44 9.52
C HIS A 236 11.31 25.90 8.05
N GLY A 237 10.41 26.79 7.70
CA GLY A 237 10.26 27.33 6.36
C GLY A 237 9.85 26.28 5.31
N LEU A 238 10.23 26.50 4.04
CA LEU A 238 9.89 25.62 2.90
C LEU A 238 10.47 24.20 3.01
N ASN A 239 11.52 24.00 3.82
CA ASN A 239 12.10 22.69 4.06
C ASN A 239 11.11 21.71 4.71
N ALA A 240 10.14 22.20 5.51
CA ALA A 240 9.11 21.36 6.11
C ALA A 240 8.19 20.72 5.07
N ILE A 241 7.88 21.42 3.99
CA ILE A 241 7.06 20.89 2.88
C ILE A 241 7.80 19.75 2.20
N THR A 242 9.06 19.93 1.88
CA THR A 242 9.90 18.91 1.23
C THR A 242 10.02 17.65 2.08
N GLN A 243 10.22 17.80 3.39
CA GLN A 243 10.28 16.68 4.33
C GLN A 243 8.95 15.90 4.41
N THR A 244 7.83 16.60 4.40
CA THR A 244 6.49 15.97 4.44
C THR A 244 6.21 15.19 3.15
N ILE A 245 6.55 15.77 1.99
CA ILE A 245 6.43 15.12 0.68
C ILE A 245 7.29 13.87 0.63
N LYS A 246 8.57 13.99 1.04
CA LYS A 246 9.52 12.88 1.08
C LYS A 246 8.99 11.76 1.99
N CYS A 247 8.53 12.08 3.19
CA CYS A 247 7.96 11.11 4.13
C CYS A 247 6.78 10.33 3.50
N ALA A 248 5.83 11.02 2.86
CA ALA A 248 4.66 10.38 2.27
C ALA A 248 5.03 9.53 1.04
N HIS A 249 5.96 9.99 0.23
CA HIS A 249 6.47 9.28 -0.94
C HIS A 249 7.24 8.01 -0.54
N GLU A 250 8.17 8.11 0.40
CA GLU A 250 8.97 6.99 0.91
C GLU A 250 8.15 5.99 1.73
N ARG A 251 6.93 6.34 2.16
CA ARG A 251 6.04 5.41 2.84
C ARG A 251 5.77 4.14 2.02
N SER A 252 5.75 4.22 0.70
CA SER A 252 5.60 3.06 -0.19
C SER A 252 6.73 2.04 0.01
N VAL A 253 7.95 2.54 0.13
CA VAL A 253 9.14 1.71 0.42
C VAL A 253 9.08 1.14 1.83
N HIS A 254 8.73 1.95 2.83
CA HIS A 254 8.63 1.49 4.22
C HIS A 254 7.56 0.41 4.39
N LEU A 255 6.42 0.53 3.71
CA LEU A 255 5.38 -0.50 3.69
C LEU A 255 5.85 -1.80 3.04
N PHE A 256 6.63 -1.69 1.96
CA PHE A 256 7.22 -2.86 1.31
C PHE A 256 8.26 -3.55 2.21
N VAL A 257 9.17 -2.78 2.82
CA VAL A 257 10.16 -3.29 3.79
C VAL A 257 9.48 -3.94 4.99
N ASP A 258 8.43 -3.30 5.53
CA ASP A 258 7.64 -3.84 6.64
C ASP A 258 7.04 -5.22 6.32
N SER A 259 6.58 -5.40 5.07
CA SER A 259 6.03 -6.68 4.62
C SER A 259 7.07 -7.80 4.54
N LEU A 260 8.36 -7.46 4.38
CA LEU A 260 9.47 -8.40 4.44
C LEU A 260 9.84 -8.78 5.88
N LEU A 261 9.89 -7.78 6.77
CA LEU A 261 10.38 -7.95 8.14
C LEU A 261 9.36 -8.60 9.09
N HIS A 262 8.07 -8.51 8.77
CA HIS A 262 7.00 -9.00 9.64
C HIS A 262 6.20 -10.12 8.96
N GLU A 263 6.84 -11.29 8.73
CA GLU A 263 6.16 -12.48 8.23
C GLU A 263 4.98 -12.86 9.13
N GLY A 264 3.80 -13.10 8.53
CA GLY A 264 2.55 -13.39 9.26
C GLY A 264 1.76 -12.16 9.71
N MET A 265 2.32 -10.95 9.61
CA MET A 265 1.64 -9.69 9.94
C MET A 265 1.39 -8.80 8.71
N GLN A 266 1.23 -9.38 7.53
CA GLN A 266 1.00 -8.60 6.31
C GLN A 266 -0.35 -7.85 6.36
N SER A 267 -0.36 -6.65 5.78
CA SER A 267 -1.55 -5.84 5.63
C SER A 267 -2.44 -6.35 4.50
N THR A 268 -3.73 -6.52 4.77
CA THR A 268 -4.73 -6.88 3.75
C THR A 268 -5.37 -5.63 3.18
N ALA A 269 -5.44 -5.55 1.86
CA ALA A 269 -6.12 -4.48 1.13
C ALA A 269 -7.33 -5.01 0.37
N TYR A 270 -8.36 -4.17 0.20
CA TYR A 270 -9.67 -4.56 -0.28
C TYR A 270 -10.08 -3.78 -1.52
N LEU A 271 -10.65 -4.47 -2.51
CA LEU A 271 -11.17 -3.86 -3.73
C LEU A 271 -12.31 -2.91 -3.40
N CYS A 272 -12.12 -1.62 -3.72
CA CYS A 272 -13.11 -0.58 -3.52
C CYS A 272 -13.11 0.42 -4.68
N SER A 273 -14.18 1.22 -4.80
CA SER A 273 -14.26 2.30 -5.78
C SER A 273 -13.36 3.47 -5.42
N ASP A 274 -13.35 3.81 -4.12
CA ASP A 274 -12.68 4.99 -3.56
C ASP A 274 -12.48 4.84 -2.05
N MET A 275 -11.73 5.77 -1.46
CA MET A 275 -11.44 5.78 -0.02
C MET A 275 -12.68 6.13 0.82
N ASP A 276 -13.60 6.92 0.30
CA ASP A 276 -14.81 7.30 1.04
C ASP A 276 -15.73 6.09 1.24
N SER A 277 -15.96 5.31 0.18
CA SER A 277 -16.68 4.03 0.26
C SER A 277 -15.97 3.03 1.18
N PHE A 278 -14.62 3.03 1.16
CA PHE A 278 -13.83 2.18 2.04
C PHE A 278 -13.99 2.59 3.51
N SER A 279 -13.91 3.88 3.82
CA SER A 279 -14.07 4.44 5.17
C SER A 279 -15.48 4.20 5.75
N GLN A 280 -16.50 4.06 4.88
CA GLN A 280 -17.82 3.61 5.28
C GLN A 280 -17.90 2.09 5.50
N GLY A 281 -16.79 1.35 5.36
CA GLY A 281 -16.72 -0.09 5.54
C GLY A 281 -17.46 -0.91 4.47
N LEU A 282 -17.76 -0.34 3.30
CA LEU A 282 -18.58 -1.01 2.27
C LEU A 282 -17.82 -2.10 1.51
N CYS A 283 -16.50 -2.16 1.63
CA CYS A 283 -15.64 -2.89 0.72
C CYS A 283 -14.87 -4.08 1.34
N LEU A 284 -15.07 -4.45 2.61
CA LEU A 284 -14.28 -5.47 3.31
C LEU A 284 -14.52 -6.93 2.86
N SER A 285 -14.80 -7.19 1.60
CA SER A 285 -15.06 -8.55 1.13
C SER A 285 -13.90 -9.10 0.32
N CYS A 286 -13.40 -10.30 0.69
CA CYS A 286 -12.32 -11.00 -0.01
C CYS A 286 -12.80 -12.02 -1.06
N GLY A 287 -14.11 -12.33 -1.10
CA GLY A 287 -14.64 -13.31 -2.07
C GLY A 287 -14.34 -12.93 -3.52
N LYS A 288 -14.03 -13.90 -4.36
CA LYS A 288 -13.71 -13.74 -5.80
C LYS A 288 -12.51 -12.82 -6.06
N GLY A 289 -11.44 -12.93 -5.27
CA GLY A 289 -10.21 -12.16 -5.43
C GLY A 289 -10.39 -10.65 -5.21
N ARG A 290 -11.29 -10.24 -4.30
CA ARG A 290 -11.53 -8.82 -3.96
C ARG A 290 -10.65 -8.29 -2.84
N CYS A 291 -9.66 -9.03 -2.41
CA CYS A 291 -8.62 -8.55 -1.52
C CYS A 291 -7.27 -9.15 -1.91
N ASN A 292 -6.20 -8.51 -1.53
CA ASN A 292 -4.85 -9.03 -1.69
C ASN A 292 -3.96 -8.53 -0.55
N THR A 293 -2.79 -9.14 -0.41
CA THR A 293 -1.77 -8.76 0.56
C THR A 293 -0.89 -7.67 -0.03
N LEU A 294 -0.61 -6.62 0.73
CA LEU A 294 0.27 -5.54 0.31
C LEU A 294 1.75 -5.94 0.47
N GLY A 295 2.58 -5.60 -0.52
CA GLY A 295 4.03 -5.73 -0.49
C GLY A 295 4.53 -7.08 -0.96
N TYR A 296 5.68 -7.54 -0.42
CA TYR A 296 6.46 -8.67 -0.95
C TYR A 296 5.67 -9.98 -1.10
N HIS A 297 4.63 -10.18 -0.30
CA HIS A 297 3.79 -11.39 -0.30
C HIS A 297 2.47 -11.23 -1.08
N VAL A 298 2.42 -10.30 -2.02
CA VAL A 298 1.26 -10.12 -2.91
C VAL A 298 0.96 -11.40 -3.66
N ARG A 299 -0.34 -11.77 -3.77
CA ARG A 299 -0.75 -12.92 -4.58
C ARG A 299 -0.75 -12.53 -6.05
N GLN A 300 0.03 -13.22 -6.85
CA GLN A 300 0.30 -12.95 -8.26
C GLN A 300 -0.86 -13.46 -9.16
N GLU A 301 -2.05 -12.88 -8.99
CA GLU A 301 -3.21 -13.18 -9.80
C GLU A 301 -3.32 -12.16 -10.95
N ARG A 302 -3.25 -12.63 -12.19
CA ARG A 302 -3.41 -11.76 -13.37
C ARG A 302 -4.88 -11.49 -13.65
N HIS A 303 -5.20 -10.25 -13.95
CA HIS A 303 -6.53 -9.81 -14.31
C HIS A 303 -6.46 -8.91 -15.55
N ARG A 304 -7.50 -9.00 -16.41
CA ARG A 304 -7.62 -8.12 -17.60
C ARG A 304 -7.75 -6.63 -17.27
N LYS A 305 -8.24 -6.30 -16.07
CA LYS A 305 -8.40 -4.92 -15.60
C LYS A 305 -7.67 -4.79 -14.29
N SER A 306 -6.97 -3.68 -14.11
CA SER A 306 -6.37 -3.29 -12.84
C SER A 306 -7.38 -3.33 -11.69
N LYS A 307 -6.94 -3.78 -10.53
CA LYS A 307 -7.73 -3.78 -9.29
C LYS A 307 -7.18 -2.72 -8.34
N ARG A 308 -8.01 -1.74 -8.02
CA ARG A 308 -7.69 -0.73 -7.00
C ARG A 308 -8.04 -1.26 -5.62
N LEU A 309 -7.04 -1.43 -4.78
CA LEU A 309 -7.17 -1.95 -3.42
C LEU A 309 -6.89 -0.85 -2.40
N PHE A 310 -7.74 -0.76 -1.39
CA PHE A 310 -7.65 0.22 -0.33
C PHE A 310 -7.41 -0.45 1.02
N LEU A 311 -6.67 0.23 1.88
CA LEU A 311 -6.42 -0.15 3.27
C LEU A 311 -6.07 1.09 4.10
N VAL A 312 -6.22 0.98 5.40
CA VAL A 312 -5.67 1.93 6.36
C VAL A 312 -4.38 1.36 6.94
N THR A 313 -3.43 2.21 7.27
CA THR A 313 -2.20 1.86 7.95
C THR A 313 -1.96 2.81 9.12
N ARG A 314 -1.18 2.40 10.12
CA ARG A 314 -0.77 3.28 11.22
C ARG A 314 0.53 4.05 10.89
N ALA A 315 0.96 4.91 11.80
CA ALA A 315 2.09 5.82 11.59
C ALA A 315 3.46 5.14 11.62
N GLN A 316 3.59 4.05 12.33
CA GLN A 316 4.86 3.37 12.60
C GLN A 316 4.77 1.87 12.29
N SER A 317 5.93 1.27 11.97
CA SER A 317 6.10 -0.18 11.80
C SER A 317 5.85 -0.93 13.13
N PRO A 318 5.24 -2.10 13.08
CA PRO A 318 4.54 -2.70 11.94
C PRO A 318 3.32 -1.87 11.53
N PHE A 319 3.19 -1.53 10.23
CA PHE A 319 2.15 -0.61 9.75
C PHE A 319 0.74 -1.21 9.71
N LYS A 320 0.60 -2.50 9.96
CA LYS A 320 -0.66 -3.23 9.93
C LYS A 320 -1.66 -2.68 10.94
N VAL A 321 -2.92 -2.56 10.49
CA VAL A 321 -4.10 -2.41 11.34
C VAL A 321 -5.13 -3.49 11.00
N TYR A 322 -6.09 -3.71 11.88
CA TYR A 322 -7.19 -4.67 11.72
C TYR A 322 -8.46 -3.91 11.38
N HIS A 323 -9.15 -4.33 10.31
CA HIS A 323 -10.30 -3.62 9.77
C HIS A 323 -11.61 -4.30 10.18
N TYR A 324 -12.53 -3.52 10.74
CA TYR A 324 -13.85 -3.98 11.12
C TYR A 324 -14.93 -3.09 10.51
N GLN A 325 -15.85 -3.68 9.73
CA GLN A 325 -17.06 -3.02 9.30
C GLN A 325 -18.12 -3.16 10.40
N PHE A 326 -18.70 -2.06 10.81
CA PHE A 326 -19.88 -2.02 11.66
C PHE A 326 -21.09 -1.57 10.87
N LYS A 327 -22.25 -2.18 11.17
CA LYS A 327 -23.55 -1.76 10.66
C LYS A 327 -24.51 -1.65 11.82
N ILE A 328 -25.08 -0.47 11.99
CA ILE A 328 -26.09 -0.17 13.00
C ILE A 328 -27.34 0.41 12.33
N GLN A 329 -28.51 0.14 12.93
CA GLN A 329 -29.79 0.65 12.45
C GLN A 329 -30.59 1.12 13.67
N PHE A 330 -31.01 2.38 13.65
CA PHE A 330 -31.95 2.92 14.64
C PHE A 330 -33.37 2.69 14.10
N ILE A 331 -34.22 2.07 14.92
CA ILE A 331 -35.54 1.56 14.49
C ILE A 331 -36.70 2.42 14.96
N ASN A 332 -36.47 3.41 15.83
CA ASN A 332 -37.52 4.32 16.27
C ASN A 332 -37.81 5.43 15.25
N GLU A 333 -39.00 6.02 15.34
CA GLU A 333 -39.32 7.22 14.59
C GLU A 333 -38.52 8.42 15.11
N ILE A 334 -37.89 9.14 14.21
CA ILE A 334 -37.07 10.32 14.49
C ILE A 334 -37.66 11.46 13.65
N GLU A 335 -38.33 12.40 14.27
CA GLU A 335 -38.99 13.52 13.58
C GLU A 335 -37.98 14.48 12.91
N LYS A 336 -36.83 14.70 13.55
CA LYS A 336 -35.77 15.55 13.02
C LYS A 336 -34.42 14.81 13.11
N PRO A 337 -33.54 14.96 12.10
CA PRO A 337 -32.22 14.36 12.16
C PRO A 337 -31.46 14.77 13.43
N VAL A 338 -30.85 13.81 14.11
CA VAL A 338 -30.08 14.01 15.33
C VAL A 338 -28.60 13.74 15.00
N GLU A 339 -27.72 14.57 15.50
CA GLU A 339 -26.26 14.43 15.31
C GLU A 339 -25.56 14.13 16.65
N PRO A 340 -25.75 12.94 17.22
CA PRO A 340 -25.10 12.57 18.47
C PRO A 340 -23.65 12.19 18.25
N THR A 341 -22.84 12.37 19.28
CA THR A 341 -21.49 11.81 19.34
C THR A 341 -21.53 10.49 20.08
N PHE A 342 -20.98 9.45 19.44
CA PHE A 342 -20.89 8.13 20.05
C PHE A 342 -19.45 7.72 20.30
N THR A 343 -19.28 6.89 21.32
CA THR A 343 -18.05 6.09 21.50
C THR A 343 -18.41 4.61 21.57
N MET A 344 -17.48 3.78 21.14
CA MET A 344 -17.58 2.34 21.19
C MET A 344 -16.37 1.75 21.87
N SER A 345 -16.60 0.77 22.77
CA SER A 345 -15.53 -0.05 23.31
C SER A 345 -15.73 -1.50 22.85
N LEU A 346 -14.65 -2.16 22.48
CA LEU A 346 -14.64 -3.49 21.90
C LEU A 346 -13.85 -4.43 22.80
N LEU A 347 -14.49 -5.45 23.32
CA LEU A 347 -13.86 -6.49 24.10
C LEU A 347 -13.65 -7.72 23.22
N GLY A 348 -12.40 -8.03 22.95
CA GLY A 348 -12.00 -9.26 22.28
C GLY A 348 -11.46 -10.30 23.27
N THR A 349 -11.10 -11.48 22.73
CA THR A 349 -10.51 -12.56 23.55
C THR A 349 -9.07 -12.29 23.98
N LYS A 350 -8.38 -11.34 23.30
CA LYS A 350 -6.97 -11.00 23.58
C LYS A 350 -6.83 -9.64 24.25
N GLU A 351 -7.64 -8.66 23.85
CA GLU A 351 -7.49 -7.28 24.29
C GLU A 351 -8.84 -6.52 24.28
N GLU A 352 -8.95 -5.47 25.09
CA GLU A 352 -10.06 -4.52 25.10
C GLU A 352 -9.60 -3.17 24.55
N MET A 353 -10.33 -2.66 23.54
CA MET A 353 -10.16 -1.32 23.00
C MET A 353 -11.29 -0.42 23.50
N GLN A 354 -10.93 0.68 24.15
CA GLN A 354 -11.89 1.55 24.83
C GLN A 354 -12.07 2.90 24.12
N LYS A 355 -13.31 3.43 24.20
CA LYS A 355 -13.69 4.80 23.81
C LYS A 355 -13.30 5.19 22.39
N ILE A 356 -13.48 4.28 21.42
CA ILE A 356 -13.27 4.57 20.01
C ILE A 356 -14.36 5.56 19.55
N PRO A 357 -14.00 6.75 19.05
CA PRO A 357 -14.99 7.73 18.61
C PRO A 357 -15.66 7.26 17.32
N ILE A 358 -16.99 7.40 17.24
CA ILE A 358 -17.79 7.03 16.08
C ILE A 358 -18.45 8.28 15.51
N THR A 359 -18.18 8.57 14.25
CA THR A 359 -18.84 9.64 13.50
C THR A 359 -19.78 9.05 12.46
N LEU A 360 -21.06 9.36 12.56
CA LEU A 360 -22.08 8.97 11.59
C LEU A 360 -22.39 10.17 10.70
N GLY A 361 -22.05 10.08 9.41
CA GLY A 361 -22.27 11.18 8.49
C GLY A 361 -23.77 11.43 8.19
N GLY A 362 -24.17 12.70 8.19
CA GLY A 362 -25.47 13.15 7.70
C GLY A 362 -26.64 13.00 8.67
N GLY A 363 -26.39 12.98 9.98
CA GLY A 363 -27.40 12.88 11.03
C GLY A 363 -28.11 11.51 11.08
N ILE A 364 -28.73 11.21 12.22
CA ILE A 364 -29.50 9.98 12.41
C ILE A 364 -30.95 10.23 12.01
N THR A 365 -31.48 9.36 11.15
CA THR A 365 -32.86 9.35 10.68
C THR A 365 -33.47 7.97 10.89
N SER A 366 -34.82 7.89 10.91
CA SER A 366 -35.57 6.66 11.13
C SER A 366 -35.21 5.58 10.10
N ASN A 367 -35.09 4.36 10.54
CA ASN A 367 -34.93 3.14 9.72
C ASN A 367 -33.74 3.12 8.75
N LYS A 368 -32.81 4.05 8.88
CA LYS A 368 -31.59 4.07 8.07
C LYS A 368 -30.51 3.19 8.69
N THR A 369 -29.82 2.41 7.86
CA THR A 369 -28.64 1.64 8.26
C THR A 369 -27.40 2.48 8.06
N TYR A 370 -26.61 2.64 9.11
CA TYR A 370 -25.31 3.31 9.09
C TYR A 370 -24.21 2.26 9.04
N SER A 371 -23.29 2.44 8.09
CA SER A 371 -22.11 1.58 7.95
C SER A 371 -20.86 2.43 8.11
N PHE A 372 -19.90 1.96 8.88
CA PHE A 372 -18.62 2.64 9.10
C PHE A 372 -17.51 1.63 9.35
N LEU A 373 -16.28 2.07 9.16
CA LEU A 373 -15.07 1.31 9.37
C LEU A 373 -14.45 1.70 10.72
N ILE A 374 -14.07 0.69 11.50
CA ILE A 374 -13.16 0.86 12.64
C ILE A 374 -11.86 0.13 12.30
N THR A 375 -10.73 0.76 12.58
CA THR A 375 -9.40 0.16 12.48
C THR A 375 -8.77 0.08 13.85
N LEU A 376 -8.14 -1.05 14.16
CA LEU A 376 -7.47 -1.30 15.43
C LEU A 376 -5.99 -1.56 15.19
N ASP A 377 -5.14 -1.00 16.04
CA ASP A 377 -3.68 -1.14 15.95
C ASP A 377 -3.19 -2.51 16.43
N SER A 378 -4.01 -3.24 17.17
CA SER A 378 -3.72 -4.57 17.70
C SER A 378 -4.79 -5.60 17.35
N ASP A 379 -4.40 -6.88 17.42
CA ASP A 379 -5.32 -8.01 17.23
C ASP A 379 -6.07 -8.30 18.53
N ILE A 380 -7.31 -7.85 18.60
CA ILE A 380 -8.18 -8.11 19.75
C ILE A 380 -8.64 -9.58 19.84
N GLY A 381 -8.28 -10.43 18.89
CA GLY A 381 -8.79 -11.80 18.80
C GLY A 381 -10.24 -11.85 18.33
N GLU A 382 -11.01 -12.80 18.86
CA GLU A 382 -12.43 -12.91 18.57
C GLU A 382 -13.20 -11.85 19.36
N LEU A 383 -14.03 -11.03 18.68
CA LEU A 383 -14.85 -10.01 19.33
C LEU A 383 -15.96 -10.69 20.16
N VAL A 384 -16.02 -10.37 21.44
CA VAL A 384 -16.92 -11.00 22.44
C VAL A 384 -18.07 -10.07 22.81
N MET A 385 -17.76 -8.79 23.03
CA MET A 385 -18.72 -7.80 23.54
C MET A 385 -18.45 -6.42 22.96
N ILE A 386 -19.50 -5.64 22.82
CA ILE A 386 -19.46 -4.25 22.37
C ILE A 386 -20.17 -3.40 23.42
N LYS A 387 -19.49 -2.33 23.91
CA LYS A 387 -20.11 -1.27 24.69
C LYS A 387 -20.33 -0.08 23.78
N PHE A 388 -21.54 0.40 23.66
CA PHE A 388 -21.91 1.52 22.80
C PHE A 388 -22.49 2.64 23.65
N LYS A 389 -21.85 3.81 23.62
CA LYS A 389 -22.18 4.93 24.48
C LYS A 389 -22.55 6.17 23.69
N TRP A 390 -23.63 6.83 24.07
CA TRP A 390 -23.99 8.14 23.60
C TRP A 390 -23.28 9.19 24.47
N GLU A 391 -22.30 9.89 23.93
CA GLU A 391 -21.58 10.94 24.65
C GLU A 391 -22.39 12.22 24.68
N ASN A 392 -22.30 12.96 25.79
CA ASN A 392 -22.87 14.28 25.85
C ASN A 392 -21.98 15.24 25.02
N SER A 393 -22.54 15.89 24.02
CA SER A 393 -21.75 16.82 23.16
C SER A 393 -21.41 18.10 23.93
N ALA A 394 -20.32 18.08 24.69
CA ALA A 394 -19.78 19.22 25.41
C ALA A 394 -19.44 20.42 24.49
N VAL A 395 -19.32 20.22 23.19
CA VAL A 395 -19.08 21.29 22.21
C VAL A 395 -20.27 22.24 22.10
N TRP A 396 -21.49 21.74 22.28
CA TRP A 396 -22.69 22.59 22.32
C TRP A 396 -22.93 23.19 23.69
N ALA A 397 -22.47 22.57 24.76
CA ALA A 397 -22.64 23.15 26.12
C ALA A 397 -21.94 24.50 26.29
N ASN A 398 -20.79 24.69 25.65
CA ASN A 398 -20.07 25.98 25.73
C ASN A 398 -20.70 27.09 24.86
N VAL A 399 -21.31 26.73 23.73
CA VAL A 399 -22.06 27.68 22.89
C VAL A 399 -23.42 27.97 23.52
N TRP A 400 -24.08 26.97 24.14
CA TRP A 400 -25.37 27.13 24.82
C TRP A 400 -25.25 27.85 26.15
N ASN A 401 -24.20 27.69 26.92
CA ASN A 401 -23.97 28.48 28.15
C ASN A 401 -23.84 29.99 27.89
N THR A 402 -23.42 30.38 26.67
CA THR A 402 -23.39 31.80 26.26
C THR A 402 -24.78 32.30 25.79
N VAL A 403 -25.66 31.38 25.32
CA VAL A 403 -27.01 31.71 24.82
C VAL A 403 -28.10 31.54 25.91
N GLN A 404 -27.89 30.67 26.90
CA GLN A 404 -28.84 30.39 27.99
C GLN A 404 -29.07 31.58 28.95
N THR A 405 -28.25 32.62 28.87
CA THR A 405 -28.53 33.84 29.60
C THR A 405 -29.71 34.67 29.05
N ILE A 406 -30.33 34.26 27.92
CA ILE A 406 -31.34 35.06 27.20
C ILE A 406 -32.68 34.33 26.97
N ILE A 407 -32.82 33.02 27.21
CA ILE A 407 -34.05 32.27 26.91
C ILE A 407 -34.57 31.50 28.14
N PRO A 408 -35.88 31.57 28.47
CA PRO A 408 -36.49 30.86 29.63
C PRO A 408 -36.45 29.34 29.52
N TRP A 409 -36.27 28.68 30.63
CA TRP A 409 -36.00 27.26 30.92
C TRP A 409 -37.01 26.20 30.43
N SER A 410 -37.88 26.42 29.46
CA SER A 410 -38.99 25.52 29.18
C SER A 410 -39.00 24.79 27.81
N MET A 411 -37.97 24.96 26.97
CA MET A 411 -37.91 24.31 25.66
C MET A 411 -36.50 23.79 25.29
N GLY A 412 -35.90 22.94 26.12
CA GLY A 412 -34.84 22.05 25.64
C GLY A 412 -35.45 21.00 24.72
N PRO A 413 -34.82 20.63 23.59
CA PRO A 413 -35.32 19.55 22.75
C PRO A 413 -35.35 18.27 23.60
N HIS A 414 -36.56 17.75 23.85
CA HIS A 414 -36.74 16.41 24.38
C HIS A 414 -36.27 15.40 23.33
N TYR A 415 -35.02 14.95 23.44
CA TYR A 415 -34.57 13.84 22.63
C TYR A 415 -35.25 12.56 23.15
N SER A 416 -36.23 12.05 22.41
CA SER A 416 -36.65 10.67 22.57
C SER A 416 -35.42 9.78 22.36
N GLY A 417 -35.21 8.81 23.27
CA GLY A 417 -34.04 7.90 23.17
C GLY A 417 -33.98 7.22 21.83
N LEU A 418 -32.76 6.91 21.40
CA LEU A 418 -32.53 6.13 20.17
C LEU A 418 -32.70 4.65 20.45
N VAL A 419 -33.43 3.93 19.59
CA VAL A 419 -33.65 2.47 19.75
C VAL A 419 -32.60 1.73 18.88
N LEU A 420 -31.66 1.05 19.56
CA LEU A 420 -30.64 0.22 18.95
C LEU A 420 -30.68 -1.19 19.55
N THR A 421 -31.09 -2.18 18.76
CA THR A 421 -31.23 -3.56 19.21
C THR A 421 -30.09 -4.46 18.77
N THR A 422 -29.52 -4.20 17.61
CA THR A 422 -28.50 -5.07 17.02
C THR A 422 -27.37 -4.28 16.37
N ILE A 423 -26.15 -4.81 16.51
CA ILE A 423 -24.94 -4.34 15.83
C ILE A 423 -24.40 -5.51 15.00
N ARG A 424 -24.23 -5.30 13.69
CA ARG A 424 -23.62 -6.29 12.80
C ARG A 424 -22.17 -5.90 12.54
N VAL A 425 -21.27 -6.87 12.69
CA VAL A 425 -19.84 -6.67 12.52
C VAL A 425 -19.30 -7.64 11.47
N LYS A 426 -18.38 -7.15 10.64
CA LYS A 426 -17.57 -7.99 9.77
C LYS A 426 -16.10 -7.68 9.99
N ALA A 427 -15.32 -8.67 10.41
CA ALA A 427 -13.88 -8.58 10.46
C ALA A 427 -13.31 -8.70 9.05
N GLY A 428 -12.41 -7.78 8.67
CA GLY A 428 -11.81 -7.74 7.33
C GLY A 428 -10.83 -8.88 7.11
N GLU A 429 -9.92 -9.10 8.04
CA GLU A 429 -8.83 -10.07 7.92
C GLU A 429 -9.34 -11.53 7.97
N THR A 430 -10.23 -11.84 8.88
CA THR A 430 -10.80 -13.19 9.05
C THR A 430 -12.03 -13.44 8.20
N GLN A 431 -12.64 -12.38 7.63
CA GLN A 431 -13.92 -12.42 6.91
C GLN A 431 -15.11 -12.89 7.74
N GLN A 432 -14.93 -13.03 9.05
CA GLN A 432 -15.98 -13.47 9.99
C GLN A 432 -17.08 -12.40 10.09
N ARG A 433 -18.32 -12.85 10.09
CA ARG A 433 -19.50 -12.01 10.32
C ARG A 433 -20.11 -12.36 11.65
N MET A 434 -20.44 -11.35 12.45
CA MET A 434 -20.97 -11.49 13.79
C MET A 434 -22.18 -10.55 13.95
N THR A 435 -23.15 -10.97 14.73
CA THR A 435 -24.28 -10.11 15.13
C THR A 435 -24.33 -10.06 16.65
N PHE A 436 -24.40 -8.86 17.18
CA PHE A 436 -24.47 -8.57 18.58
C PHE A 436 -25.85 -8.00 18.90
N CYS A 437 -26.50 -8.55 19.93
CA CYS A 437 -27.79 -8.15 20.42
C CYS A 437 -27.64 -7.38 21.74
N SER A 438 -28.51 -6.42 22.01
CA SER A 438 -28.56 -5.75 23.32
C SER A 438 -28.70 -6.79 24.43
N GLU A 439 -27.84 -6.69 25.45
CA GLU A 439 -27.91 -7.58 26.61
C GLU A 439 -29.23 -7.46 27.34
N ASN A 440 -29.77 -6.23 27.44
CA ASN A 440 -31.11 -5.96 27.97
C ASN A 440 -32.08 -5.67 26.81
N MET A 441 -32.84 -6.68 26.42
CA MET A 441 -33.82 -6.58 25.33
C MET A 441 -35.09 -5.83 25.78
N ASP A 442 -35.40 -5.77 27.09
CA ASP A 442 -36.58 -5.10 27.63
C ASP A 442 -36.45 -3.58 27.63
N ASP A 443 -35.21 -3.09 27.62
CA ASP A 443 -34.92 -1.66 27.46
C ASP A 443 -33.98 -1.41 26.24
N PRO A 444 -34.51 -1.33 25.02
CA PRO A 444 -33.74 -1.12 23.83
C PRO A 444 -33.37 0.34 23.60
N GLN A 445 -33.87 1.29 24.41
CA GLN A 445 -33.61 2.71 24.24
C GLN A 445 -32.22 3.09 24.73
N LEU A 446 -31.50 3.92 23.97
CA LEU A 446 -30.25 4.54 24.32
C LEU A 446 -30.49 6.03 24.51
N HIS A 447 -30.18 6.54 25.68
CA HIS A 447 -30.30 7.96 26.04
C HIS A 447 -28.94 8.67 26.06
N PRO A 448 -28.91 10.01 25.97
CA PRO A 448 -27.69 10.78 26.16
C PRO A 448 -26.97 10.38 27.47
N THR A 449 -25.66 10.25 27.42
CA THR A 449 -24.75 9.80 28.49
C THR A 449 -24.84 8.31 28.85
N GLN A 450 -25.80 7.58 28.32
CA GLN A 450 -25.98 6.15 28.59
C GLN A 450 -25.04 5.29 27.75
N GLU A 451 -24.54 4.22 28.37
CA GLU A 451 -23.82 3.12 27.73
C GLU A 451 -24.71 1.87 27.69
N LYS A 452 -24.69 1.18 26.53
CA LYS A 452 -25.35 -0.12 26.36
C LYS A 452 -24.36 -1.21 25.98
N ILE A 453 -24.63 -2.40 26.51
CA ILE A 453 -23.82 -3.59 26.26
C ILE A 453 -24.50 -4.45 25.20
N PHE A 454 -23.71 -4.92 24.24
CA PHE A 454 -24.12 -5.82 23.18
C PHE A 454 -23.25 -7.08 23.23
N VAL A 455 -23.90 -8.23 23.31
CA VAL A 455 -23.26 -9.56 23.33
C VAL A 455 -23.64 -10.34 22.08
N LYS A 456 -22.89 -11.38 21.73
CA LYS A 456 -23.25 -12.22 20.56
C LYS A 456 -24.69 -12.70 20.72
N CYS A 457 -25.49 -12.51 19.67
CA CYS A 457 -26.87 -12.99 19.67
C CYS A 457 -26.89 -14.50 19.87
N LYS A 458 -27.73 -14.99 20.77
CA LYS A 458 -28.03 -16.43 20.85
C LYS A 458 -28.84 -16.79 19.60
N LEU A 459 -28.34 -17.75 18.83
CA LEU A 459 -29.01 -18.32 17.65
C LEU A 459 -30.23 -19.13 18.09
#